data_57f352e8d2b379c1dd9f8742a234cf9f
#
_entry.id   57f352e8d2b379c1dd9f8742a234cf9f
#
_cell.length_a   1.000
_cell.length_b   1.000
_cell.length_c   1.000
_cell.angle_alpha   90.00
_cell.angle_beta   90.00
_cell.angle_gamma   90.00
#
_symmetry.space_group_name_H-M   'P 1'
#
loop_
_entity.id
_entity.type
_entity.pdbx_description
1 polymer ?
#
loop_
_entity_poly.entity_id
_entity_poly.type
_entity_poly.pdbx_seq_one_letter_code
_entity_poly.pdbx_strand_id
1 'polypeptide(L)'
;VDQVAAAELSQYTRFPYLSLSTDGGVGYKSRTSTLSFNSSGKPIPSEDNLRDIFERYFSPSGGTSTAERQKSINQGKKIVDLVLEDSKTLKNKLGSNDQSKLDEYMTSLNEVEMQLVRNEKWLDIPMKDFDASLINLDVDPTSAPQDYVRSMMDLIVLGFQTDCTRVINYMMAREDGMGFGDNFPKIALGLQGHHTISHDVTTGHWEEWGRLDRWYSKQFSYFLDKMKNTK
;
A
#
# COMPACT_ATOMS: atom_id res chain seq x y z
N VAL A 1 3.73 -2.65 13.74
CA VAL A 1 5.20 -2.76 13.53
C VAL A 1 5.67 -1.79 12.44
N ASP A 2 5.05 -1.83 11.24
CA ASP A 2 5.42 -0.99 10.09
C ASP A 2 5.32 0.52 10.39
N GLN A 3 4.27 0.97 11.08
CA GLN A 3 4.11 2.39 11.42
C GLN A 3 5.12 2.87 12.46
N VAL A 4 5.56 2.00 13.36
CA VAL A 4 6.65 2.32 14.31
C VAL A 4 7.97 2.46 13.55
N ALA A 5 8.29 1.53 12.64
CA ALA A 5 9.46 1.62 11.79
C ALA A 5 9.41 2.86 10.87
N ALA A 6 8.23 3.17 10.32
CA ALA A 6 8.03 4.34 9.48
C ALA A 6 8.29 5.66 10.25
N ALA A 7 7.87 5.75 11.50
CA ALA A 7 8.12 6.93 12.33
C ALA A 7 9.63 7.24 12.48
N GLU A 8 10.44 6.19 12.64
CA GLU A 8 11.91 6.33 12.78
C GLU A 8 12.63 6.56 11.44
N LEU A 9 12.26 5.81 10.40
CA LEU A 9 13.00 5.78 9.13
C LEU A 9 12.54 6.84 8.14
N SER A 10 11.34 7.39 8.29
CA SER A 10 10.73 8.30 7.31
C SER A 10 11.46 9.64 7.14
N GLN A 11 12.29 10.04 8.10
CA GLN A 11 13.07 11.27 8.00
C GLN A 11 14.08 11.24 6.83
N TYR A 12 14.46 10.05 6.37
CA TYR A 12 15.46 9.83 5.32
C TYR A 12 14.86 9.52 3.96
N THR A 13 13.53 9.36 3.85
CA THR A 13 12.86 8.88 2.64
C THR A 13 11.74 9.81 2.21
N ARG A 14 11.42 9.76 0.90
CA ARG A 14 10.34 10.54 0.29
C ARG A 14 8.97 10.14 0.85
N PHE A 15 8.74 8.83 0.98
CA PHE A 15 7.51 8.27 1.56
C PHE A 15 7.82 7.56 2.86
N PRO A 16 6.99 7.73 3.90
CA PRO A 16 7.21 7.10 5.20
C PRO A 16 7.10 5.59 5.13
N TYR A 17 6.16 5.11 4.35
CA TYR A 17 5.87 3.69 4.10
C TYR A 17 5.06 3.54 2.82
N LEU A 18 4.99 2.31 2.30
CA LEU A 18 4.01 1.87 1.32
C LEU A 18 3.17 0.75 1.92
N SER A 19 1.84 0.86 1.78
CA SER A 19 0.90 -0.20 2.16
C SER A 19 0.28 -0.78 0.89
N LEU A 20 0.62 -2.02 0.60
CA LEU A 20 0.26 -2.72 -0.64
C LEU A 20 -0.55 -3.97 -0.33
N SER A 21 -1.46 -4.32 -1.22
CA SER A 21 -2.25 -5.55 -1.14
C SER A 21 -2.66 -5.98 -2.54
N THR A 22 -2.99 -7.24 -2.71
CA THR A 22 -3.64 -7.73 -3.93
C THR A 22 -5.09 -7.23 -4.06
N ASP A 23 -5.71 -6.93 -2.94
CA ASP A 23 -7.09 -6.45 -2.84
C ASP A 23 -7.09 -5.11 -2.09
N GLY A 24 -6.97 -4.01 -2.79
CA GLY A 24 -6.78 -2.67 -2.24
C GLY A 24 -7.82 -2.20 -1.21
N GLY A 25 -7.56 -1.02 -0.65
CA GLY A 25 -8.42 -0.39 0.34
C GLY A 25 -8.22 -0.91 1.76
N VAL A 26 -9.27 -0.83 2.58
CA VAL A 26 -9.23 -1.25 3.99
C VAL A 26 -9.93 -2.58 4.25
N GLY A 27 -10.60 -3.14 3.26
CA GLY A 27 -11.41 -4.34 3.40
C GLY A 27 -12.88 -4.06 3.71
N TYR A 28 -13.61 -5.12 4.08
CA TYR A 28 -15.05 -5.07 4.27
C TYR A 28 -15.46 -5.70 5.61
N LYS A 29 -16.31 -5.01 6.37
CA LYS A 29 -16.76 -5.41 7.71
C LYS A 29 -15.57 -5.64 8.67
N SER A 30 -15.47 -6.82 9.27
CA SER A 30 -14.40 -7.22 10.19
C SER A 30 -13.16 -7.79 9.51
N ARG A 31 -13.11 -7.80 8.18
CA ARG A 31 -12.06 -8.43 7.37
C ARG A 31 -11.25 -7.35 6.65
N THR A 32 -9.97 -7.32 6.91
CA THR A 32 -9.10 -6.28 6.35
C THR A 32 -8.40 -6.73 5.07
N SER A 33 -8.19 -5.78 4.14
CA SER A 33 -7.28 -5.93 3.00
C SER A 33 -5.95 -5.22 3.23
N THR A 34 -5.65 -4.81 4.44
CA THR A 34 -4.39 -4.13 4.78
C THR A 34 -3.76 -4.75 6.01
N LEU A 35 -2.42 -4.73 6.07
CA LEU A 35 -1.62 -5.11 7.23
C LEU A 35 -1.22 -3.90 8.08
N SER A 36 -1.54 -2.68 7.63
CA SER A 36 -1.13 -1.44 8.24
C SER A 36 -2.25 -0.78 9.04
N PHE A 37 -1.93 -0.37 10.26
CA PHE A 37 -2.85 0.31 11.17
C PHE A 37 -2.15 1.50 11.80
N ASN A 38 -2.84 2.64 11.87
CA ASN A 38 -2.30 3.83 12.52
C ASN A 38 -2.26 3.70 14.05
N SER A 39 -1.72 4.72 14.74
CA SER A 39 -1.58 4.74 16.19
C SER A 39 -2.92 4.66 16.95
N SER A 40 -4.03 4.98 16.30
CA SER A 40 -5.39 4.87 16.85
C SER A 40 -6.04 3.51 16.55
N GLY A 41 -5.29 2.56 15.96
CA GLY A 41 -5.80 1.23 15.59
C GLY A 41 -6.72 1.22 14.37
N LYS A 42 -6.75 2.31 13.59
CA LYS A 42 -7.53 2.36 12.34
C LYS A 42 -6.73 1.79 11.18
N PRO A 43 -7.37 1.01 10.29
CA PRO A 43 -6.70 0.46 9.12
C PRO A 43 -6.28 1.57 8.16
N ILE A 44 -5.07 1.47 7.65
CA ILE A 44 -4.54 2.34 6.59
C ILE A 44 -4.84 1.66 5.25
N PRO A 45 -5.47 2.35 4.29
CA PRO A 45 -5.77 1.77 2.99
C PRO A 45 -4.51 1.27 2.29
N SER A 46 -4.60 0.09 1.67
CA SER A 46 -3.56 -0.45 0.81
C SER A 46 -3.87 -0.20 -0.67
N GLU A 47 -2.85 -0.18 -1.49
CA GLU A 47 -2.92 -0.01 -2.93
C GLU A 47 -2.68 -1.34 -3.65
N ASP A 48 -3.40 -1.58 -4.74
CA ASP A 48 -3.40 -2.83 -5.51
C ASP A 48 -3.16 -2.62 -7.01
N ASN A 49 -3.39 -1.42 -7.53
CA ASN A 49 -3.17 -1.14 -8.95
C ASN A 49 -1.70 -0.83 -9.22
N LEU A 50 -1.03 -1.70 -10.00
CA LEU A 50 0.40 -1.57 -10.31
C LEU A 50 0.76 -0.24 -10.95
N ARG A 51 -0.08 0.25 -11.90
CA ARG A 51 0.16 1.50 -12.59
C ARG A 51 -0.01 2.71 -11.67
N ASP A 52 -1.07 2.73 -10.87
CA ASP A 52 -1.32 3.82 -9.93
C ASP A 52 -0.21 3.92 -8.87
N ILE A 53 0.27 2.74 -8.39
CA ILE A 53 1.41 2.65 -7.48
C ILE A 53 2.67 3.22 -8.15
N PHE A 54 2.96 2.79 -9.38
CA PHE A 54 4.11 3.27 -10.12
C PHE A 54 4.06 4.78 -10.35
N GLU A 55 2.94 5.29 -10.84
CA GLU A 55 2.76 6.72 -11.12
C GLU A 55 2.87 7.57 -9.85
N ARG A 56 2.29 7.11 -8.74
CA ARG A 56 2.31 7.82 -7.46
C ARG A 56 3.69 7.89 -6.82
N TYR A 57 4.40 6.77 -6.80
CA TYR A 57 5.63 6.66 -6.01
C TYR A 57 6.90 6.83 -6.83
N PHE A 58 6.89 6.46 -8.10
CA PHE A 58 8.07 6.44 -8.96
C PHE A 58 8.02 7.42 -10.13
N SER A 59 6.84 7.90 -10.48
CA SER A 59 6.66 8.96 -11.47
C SER A 59 5.96 10.20 -10.88
N PRO A 60 6.44 10.74 -9.75
CA PRO A 60 5.75 11.82 -9.05
C PRO A 60 5.69 13.10 -9.89
N SER A 61 6.44 13.17 -10.98
CA SER A 61 6.36 14.29 -11.91
C SER A 61 5.25 14.15 -12.92
N GLY A 62 4.84 12.92 -13.32
CA GLY A 62 3.78 12.67 -14.31
C GLY A 62 3.79 13.61 -15.52
N GLY A 63 4.96 14.17 -15.86
CA GLY A 63 5.10 15.28 -16.80
C GLY A 63 4.78 16.67 -16.24
N THR A 64 4.38 16.79 -14.97
CA THR A 64 4.09 18.09 -14.31
C THR A 64 5.37 18.78 -13.87
N SER A 65 5.45 20.08 -14.11
CA SER A 65 6.57 20.92 -13.67
C SER A 65 6.63 21.05 -12.14
N THR A 66 7.83 21.33 -11.61
CA THR A 66 8.01 21.63 -10.17
C THR A 66 7.07 22.76 -9.70
N ALA A 67 6.86 23.78 -10.55
CA ALA A 67 5.97 24.88 -10.24
C ALA A 67 4.48 24.43 -10.10
N GLU A 68 4.02 23.54 -10.93
CA GLU A 68 2.65 22.99 -10.84
C GLU A 68 2.49 22.10 -9.60
N ARG A 69 3.49 21.31 -9.26
CA ARG A 69 3.52 20.50 -8.03
C ARG A 69 3.51 21.40 -6.79
N GLN A 70 4.31 22.46 -6.76
CA GLN A 70 4.29 23.45 -5.68
C GLN A 70 2.93 24.12 -5.53
N LYS A 71 2.31 24.46 -6.66
CA LYS A 71 0.94 25.04 -6.67
C LYS A 71 -0.07 24.08 -6.06
N SER A 72 -0.02 22.79 -6.42
CA SER A 72 -0.88 21.74 -5.86
C SER A 72 -0.69 21.57 -4.35
N ILE A 73 0.56 21.54 -3.88
CA ILE A 73 0.88 21.49 -2.45
C ILE A 73 0.31 22.70 -1.71
N ASN A 74 0.48 23.89 -2.25
CA ASN A 74 -0.03 25.13 -1.65
C ASN A 74 -1.55 25.17 -1.61
N GLN A 75 -2.21 24.65 -2.64
CA GLN A 75 -3.68 24.49 -2.65
C GLN A 75 -4.14 23.48 -1.61
N GLY A 76 -3.46 22.33 -1.50
CA GLY A 76 -3.75 21.32 -0.48
C GLY A 76 -3.63 21.89 0.94
N LYS A 77 -2.55 22.62 1.24
CA LYS A 77 -2.35 23.29 2.54
C LYS A 77 -3.49 24.24 2.86
N LYS A 78 -3.90 25.09 1.91
CA LYS A 78 -5.03 26.03 2.11
C LYS A 78 -6.34 25.29 2.41
N ILE A 79 -6.61 24.16 1.76
CA ILE A 79 -7.80 23.35 2.03
C ILE A 79 -7.72 22.77 3.44
N VAL A 80 -6.59 22.24 3.83
CA VAL A 80 -6.37 21.71 5.19
C VAL A 80 -6.60 22.80 6.24
N ASP A 81 -5.99 23.97 6.07
CA ASP A 81 -6.15 25.11 6.99
C ASP A 81 -7.62 25.52 7.15
N LEU A 82 -8.35 25.63 6.03
CA LEU A 82 -9.77 25.98 6.02
C LEU A 82 -10.61 24.95 6.79
N VAL A 83 -10.39 23.66 6.53
CA VAL A 83 -11.12 22.56 7.20
C VAL A 83 -10.78 22.51 8.69
N LEU A 84 -9.53 22.77 9.06
CA LEU A 84 -9.09 22.85 10.46
C LEU A 84 -9.79 23.99 11.21
N GLU A 85 -9.92 25.16 10.59
CA GLU A 85 -10.59 26.34 11.17
C GLU A 85 -12.10 26.07 11.36
N ASP A 86 -12.76 25.58 10.31
CA ASP A 86 -14.18 25.21 10.38
C ASP A 86 -14.46 24.14 11.44
N SER A 87 -13.58 23.13 11.53
CA SER A 87 -13.70 22.05 12.51
C SER A 87 -13.57 22.54 13.97
N LYS A 88 -12.67 23.48 14.25
CA LYS A 88 -12.56 24.12 15.57
C LYS A 88 -13.83 24.85 15.96
N THR A 89 -14.43 25.56 15.02
CA THR A 89 -15.70 26.26 15.22
C THR A 89 -16.86 25.29 15.47
N LEU A 90 -16.91 24.20 14.71
CA LEU A 90 -17.92 23.17 14.83
C LEU A 90 -17.81 22.42 16.17
N LYS A 91 -16.59 22.11 16.62
CA LYS A 91 -16.36 21.37 17.88
C LYS A 91 -17.07 21.98 19.07
N ASN A 92 -17.09 23.31 19.16
CA ASN A 92 -17.75 24.04 20.25
C ASN A 92 -19.29 23.93 20.24
N LYS A 93 -19.90 23.42 19.17
CA LYS A 93 -21.34 23.27 18.98
C LYS A 93 -21.80 21.80 19.14
N LEU A 94 -20.89 20.88 19.29
CA LEU A 94 -21.16 19.43 19.31
C LEU A 94 -21.23 18.88 20.74
N GLY A 95 -21.98 17.82 20.92
CA GLY A 95 -21.97 16.99 22.13
C GLY A 95 -20.69 16.11 22.21
N SER A 96 -20.41 15.55 23.38
CA SER A 96 -19.16 14.83 23.66
C SER A 96 -18.83 13.68 22.68
N ASN A 97 -19.85 12.90 22.29
CA ASN A 97 -19.64 11.79 21.34
C ASN A 97 -19.26 12.27 19.94
N ASP A 98 -19.89 13.36 19.49
CA ASP A 98 -19.60 13.93 18.16
C ASP A 98 -18.29 14.70 18.17
N GLN A 99 -17.90 15.30 19.31
CA GLN A 99 -16.56 15.87 19.49
C GLN A 99 -15.47 14.80 19.32
N SER A 100 -15.66 13.61 19.89
CA SER A 100 -14.70 12.51 19.74
C SER A 100 -14.54 12.08 18.28
N LYS A 101 -15.65 11.99 17.53
CA LYS A 101 -15.60 11.69 16.08
C LYS A 101 -14.91 12.80 15.27
N LEU A 102 -15.15 14.05 15.66
CA LEU A 102 -14.48 15.18 15.03
C LEU A 102 -12.97 15.18 15.31
N ASP A 103 -12.55 14.84 16.54
CA ASP A 103 -11.13 14.70 16.90
C ASP A 103 -10.44 13.59 16.10
N GLU A 104 -11.13 12.49 15.80
CA GLU A 104 -10.63 11.45 14.91
C GLU A 104 -10.44 11.97 13.48
N TYR A 105 -11.40 12.74 12.98
CA TYR A 105 -11.30 13.39 11.67
C TYR A 105 -10.13 14.38 11.60
N MET A 106 -9.97 15.20 12.65
CA MET A 106 -8.85 16.14 12.77
C MET A 106 -7.49 15.44 12.79
N THR A 107 -7.41 14.28 13.42
CA THR A 107 -6.18 13.47 13.40
C THR A 107 -5.83 13.03 11.98
N SER A 108 -6.82 12.55 11.22
CA SER A 108 -6.60 12.17 9.80
C SER A 108 -6.20 13.37 8.94
N LEU A 109 -6.75 14.55 9.22
CA LEU A 109 -6.39 15.78 8.51
C LEU A 109 -4.95 16.22 8.79
N ASN A 110 -4.48 16.07 10.03
CA ASN A 110 -3.07 16.32 10.38
C ASN A 110 -2.12 15.35 9.63
N GLU A 111 -2.53 14.11 9.40
CA GLU A 111 -1.73 13.18 8.58
C GLU A 111 -1.59 13.69 7.13
N VAL A 112 -2.66 14.24 6.55
CA VAL A 112 -2.61 14.87 5.23
C VAL A 112 -1.70 16.10 5.22
N GLU A 113 -1.75 16.94 6.26
CA GLU A 113 -0.86 18.09 6.40
C GLU A 113 0.61 17.66 6.44
N MET A 114 0.94 16.67 7.25
CA MET A 114 2.30 16.10 7.31
C MET A 114 2.77 15.56 5.95
N GLN A 115 1.88 14.95 5.17
CA GLN A 115 2.20 14.51 3.81
C GLN A 115 2.52 15.69 2.88
N LEU A 116 1.73 16.77 2.95
CA LEU A 116 1.97 17.98 2.13
C LEU A 116 3.31 18.64 2.47
N VAL A 117 3.64 18.76 3.76
CA VAL A 117 4.94 19.26 4.23
C VAL A 117 6.09 18.38 3.73
N ARG A 118 5.92 17.07 3.76
CA ARG A 118 6.91 16.12 3.25
C ARG A 118 7.08 16.27 1.73
N ASN A 119 5.98 16.32 0.98
CA ASN A 119 6.01 16.49 -0.47
C ASN A 119 6.76 17.77 -0.87
N GLU A 120 6.58 18.86 -0.11
CA GLU A 120 7.33 20.10 -0.31
C GLU A 120 8.83 19.92 -0.06
N LYS A 121 9.21 19.25 1.04
CA LYS A 121 10.63 18.96 1.35
C LYS A 121 11.33 18.20 0.23
N TRP A 122 10.61 17.28 -0.44
CA TRP A 122 11.17 16.42 -1.49
C TRP A 122 10.92 16.96 -2.91
N LEU A 123 10.34 18.17 -3.05
CA LEU A 123 9.93 18.71 -4.33
C LEU A 123 11.08 18.86 -5.33
N ASP A 124 12.20 19.39 -4.86
CA ASP A 124 13.41 19.69 -5.66
C ASP A 124 14.46 18.57 -5.59
N ILE A 125 14.23 17.53 -4.80
CA ILE A 125 15.13 16.39 -4.69
C ILE A 125 14.76 15.38 -5.78
N PRO A 126 15.62 15.11 -6.77
CA PRO A 126 15.33 14.12 -7.81
C PRO A 126 15.24 12.71 -7.21
N MET A 127 14.47 11.85 -7.86
CA MET A 127 14.52 10.42 -7.59
C MET A 127 15.78 9.85 -8.24
N LYS A 128 16.34 8.79 -7.66
CA LYS A 128 17.43 8.04 -8.31
C LYS A 128 16.94 7.47 -9.65
N ASP A 129 17.81 7.47 -10.61
CA ASP A 129 17.52 6.88 -11.94
C ASP A 129 17.26 5.38 -11.81
N PHE A 130 16.28 4.90 -12.54
CA PHE A 130 15.92 3.48 -12.62
C PHE A 130 15.35 3.14 -14.01
N ASP A 131 15.42 1.88 -14.38
CA ASP A 131 14.82 1.36 -15.61
C ASP A 131 13.42 0.79 -15.33
N ALA A 132 12.38 1.55 -15.69
CA ALA A 132 10.99 1.16 -15.53
C ALA A 132 10.54 0.10 -16.57
N SER A 133 11.29 -0.10 -17.67
CA SER A 133 10.91 -1.03 -18.74
C SER A 133 10.90 -2.50 -18.31
N LEU A 134 11.53 -2.79 -17.16
CA LEU A 134 11.62 -4.14 -16.58
C LEU A 134 10.39 -4.55 -15.80
N ILE A 135 9.44 -3.62 -15.54
CA ILE A 135 8.25 -3.89 -14.72
C ILE A 135 7.01 -3.90 -15.62
N ASN A 136 6.30 -5.02 -15.65
CA ASN A 136 5.02 -5.10 -16.34
C ASN A 136 3.91 -4.52 -15.46
N LEU A 137 3.41 -3.35 -15.83
CA LEU A 137 2.36 -2.64 -15.08
C LEU A 137 0.94 -3.00 -15.53
N ASP A 138 0.79 -3.74 -16.63
CA ASP A 138 -0.50 -4.06 -17.24
C ASP A 138 -0.87 -5.54 -17.03
N VAL A 139 -0.63 -6.07 -15.84
CA VAL A 139 -0.95 -7.46 -15.50
C VAL A 139 -2.30 -7.52 -14.80
N ASP A 140 -3.17 -8.36 -15.36
CA ASP A 140 -4.48 -8.66 -14.75
C ASP A 140 -4.35 -9.81 -13.73
N PRO A 141 -4.58 -9.56 -12.43
CA PRO A 141 -4.50 -10.57 -11.39
C PRO A 141 -5.52 -11.71 -11.57
N THR A 142 -6.61 -11.46 -12.33
CA THR A 142 -7.66 -12.47 -12.55
C THR A 142 -7.31 -13.51 -13.61
N SER A 143 -6.25 -13.28 -14.37
CA SER A 143 -5.79 -14.18 -15.44
C SER A 143 -4.31 -14.60 -15.28
N ALA A 144 -3.48 -13.76 -14.71
CA ALA A 144 -2.04 -13.97 -14.55
C ALA A 144 -1.54 -13.66 -13.12
N PRO A 145 -2.00 -14.41 -12.10
CA PRO A 145 -1.70 -14.10 -10.70
C PRO A 145 -0.22 -14.14 -10.36
N GLN A 146 0.55 -15.03 -10.96
CA GLN A 146 1.99 -15.11 -10.75
C GLN A 146 2.70 -13.85 -11.24
N ASP A 147 2.37 -13.38 -12.42
CA ASP A 147 3.01 -12.20 -13.02
C ASP A 147 2.59 -10.94 -12.27
N TYR A 148 1.33 -10.86 -11.83
CA TYR A 148 0.87 -9.76 -10.98
C TYR A 148 1.63 -9.68 -9.65
N VAL A 149 1.74 -10.81 -8.91
CA VAL A 149 2.47 -10.84 -7.65
C VAL A 149 3.94 -10.48 -7.85
N ARG A 150 4.56 -10.95 -8.95
CA ARG A 150 5.97 -10.62 -9.27
C ARG A 150 6.14 -9.16 -9.65
N SER A 151 5.24 -8.58 -10.44
CA SER A 151 5.27 -7.15 -10.75
C SER A 151 5.12 -6.29 -9.49
N MET A 152 4.25 -6.69 -8.54
CA MET A 152 4.17 -6.03 -7.24
C MET A 152 5.48 -6.13 -6.46
N MET A 153 6.14 -7.29 -6.47
CA MET A 153 7.44 -7.46 -5.84
C MET A 153 8.54 -6.64 -6.54
N ASP A 154 8.50 -6.50 -7.86
CA ASP A 154 9.41 -5.63 -8.61
C ASP A 154 9.23 -4.16 -8.22
N LEU A 155 8.00 -3.70 -8.01
CA LEU A 155 7.72 -2.36 -7.47
C LEU A 155 8.26 -2.18 -6.02
N ILE A 156 8.17 -3.23 -5.20
CA ILE A 156 8.75 -3.21 -3.84
C ILE A 156 10.28 -3.09 -3.92
N VAL A 157 10.93 -3.88 -4.76
CA VAL A 157 12.39 -3.80 -5.00
C VAL A 157 12.77 -2.40 -5.49
N LEU A 158 12.02 -1.84 -6.44
CA LEU A 158 12.24 -0.49 -6.93
C LEU A 158 12.12 0.56 -5.80
N GLY A 159 11.16 0.37 -4.88
CA GLY A 159 11.00 1.23 -3.70
C GLY A 159 12.26 1.30 -2.84
N PHE A 160 12.93 0.17 -2.64
CA PHE A 160 14.18 0.10 -1.90
C PHE A 160 15.38 0.60 -2.71
N GLN A 161 15.47 0.27 -4.00
CA GLN A 161 16.56 0.74 -4.88
C GLN A 161 16.62 2.26 -4.98
N THR A 162 15.48 2.89 -5.13
CA THR A 162 15.37 4.35 -5.24
C THR A 162 15.44 5.05 -3.89
N ASP A 163 15.43 4.30 -2.78
CA ASP A 163 15.32 4.80 -1.40
C ASP A 163 14.09 5.73 -1.22
N CYS A 164 13.05 5.50 -2.02
CA CYS A 164 11.84 6.29 -1.92
C CYS A 164 11.09 6.00 -0.60
N THR A 165 11.23 4.78 -0.10
CA THR A 165 10.79 4.33 1.22
C THR A 165 11.70 3.22 1.74
N ARG A 166 11.69 2.99 3.07
CA ARG A 166 12.40 1.89 3.73
C ARG A 166 11.44 0.95 4.47
N VAL A 167 10.15 1.21 4.38
CA VAL A 167 9.11 0.41 5.04
C VAL A 167 8.01 0.11 4.04
N ILE A 168 7.82 -1.16 3.75
CA ILE A 168 6.76 -1.63 2.86
C ILE A 168 6.08 -2.83 3.51
N ASN A 169 4.76 -2.85 3.54
CA ASN A 169 4.00 -4.05 3.80
C ASN A 169 3.25 -4.47 2.54
N TYR A 170 3.12 -5.77 2.33
CA TYR A 170 2.39 -6.34 1.20
C TYR A 170 1.58 -7.55 1.63
N MET A 171 0.27 -7.46 1.49
CA MET A 171 -0.67 -8.55 1.70
C MET A 171 -0.94 -9.25 0.38
N MET A 172 -0.26 -10.37 0.13
CA MET A 172 -0.36 -11.10 -1.15
C MET A 172 -1.73 -11.70 -1.41
N ALA A 173 -2.48 -12.08 -0.37
CA ALA A 173 -3.83 -12.60 -0.49
C ALA A 173 -4.60 -12.39 0.80
N ARG A 174 -5.91 -12.18 0.67
CA ARG A 174 -6.84 -12.18 1.80
C ARG A 174 -7.22 -13.59 2.17
N GLU A 175 -7.44 -13.82 3.44
CA GLU A 175 -7.79 -15.13 4.01
C GLU A 175 -9.29 -15.47 3.92
N ASP A 176 -10.13 -14.49 3.60
CA ASP A 176 -11.58 -14.54 3.84
C ASP A 176 -12.43 -15.10 2.70
N GLY A 177 -11.81 -15.69 1.68
CA GLY A 177 -12.49 -16.24 0.51
C GLY A 177 -13.07 -15.18 -0.42
N MET A 178 -12.71 -13.93 -0.24
CA MET A 178 -13.10 -12.80 -1.07
C MET A 178 -11.88 -12.15 -1.73
N GLY A 179 -12.09 -11.50 -2.86
CA GLY A 179 -11.03 -10.82 -3.58
C GLY A 179 -10.27 -11.71 -4.55
N PHE A 180 -9.27 -11.12 -5.20
CA PHE A 180 -8.51 -11.79 -6.27
C PHE A 180 -7.63 -12.91 -5.74
N GLY A 181 -7.01 -12.73 -4.58
CA GLY A 181 -6.09 -13.69 -3.97
C GLY A 181 -6.71 -15.04 -3.68
N ASP A 182 -8.02 -15.12 -3.40
CA ASP A 182 -8.73 -16.40 -3.21
C ASP A 182 -8.71 -17.26 -4.48
N ASN A 183 -8.69 -16.64 -5.65
CA ASN A 183 -8.71 -17.34 -6.93
C ASN A 183 -7.33 -17.72 -7.46
N PHE A 184 -6.23 -17.26 -6.85
CA PHE A 184 -4.88 -17.58 -7.32
C PHE A 184 -4.60 -19.07 -7.41
N PRO A 185 -4.97 -19.91 -6.42
CA PRO A 185 -4.79 -21.36 -6.55
C PRO A 185 -5.57 -21.96 -7.70
N LYS A 186 -6.77 -21.47 -8.01
CA LYS A 186 -7.59 -21.93 -9.13
C LYS A 186 -6.89 -21.69 -10.46
N ILE A 187 -6.38 -20.48 -10.64
CA ILE A 187 -5.79 -20.02 -11.91
C ILE A 187 -4.38 -20.60 -12.08
N ALA A 188 -3.55 -20.52 -11.05
CA ALA A 188 -2.14 -20.91 -11.14
C ALA A 188 -1.89 -22.42 -11.01
N LEU A 189 -2.76 -23.16 -10.31
CA LEU A 189 -2.52 -24.56 -9.91
C LEU A 189 -3.65 -25.51 -10.27
N GLY A 190 -4.81 -25.02 -10.74
CA GLY A 190 -5.99 -25.84 -10.99
C GLY A 190 -6.62 -26.42 -9.71
N LEU A 191 -6.43 -25.74 -8.58
CA LEU A 191 -6.97 -26.12 -7.27
C LEU A 191 -8.28 -25.39 -6.98
N GLN A 192 -8.84 -25.58 -5.80
CA GLN A 192 -9.95 -24.78 -5.30
C GLN A 192 -9.46 -23.38 -4.84
N GLY A 193 -10.39 -22.51 -4.37
CA GLY A 193 -10.03 -21.21 -3.77
C GLY A 193 -9.24 -21.38 -2.49
N HIS A 194 -8.38 -20.39 -2.19
CA HIS A 194 -7.52 -20.38 -1.02
C HIS A 194 -8.30 -20.67 0.29
N HIS A 195 -9.43 -19.98 0.47
CA HIS A 195 -10.26 -20.15 1.67
C HIS A 195 -10.82 -21.58 1.77
N THR A 196 -11.29 -22.15 0.67
CA THR A 196 -11.79 -23.53 0.65
C THR A 196 -10.69 -24.53 1.01
N ILE A 197 -9.51 -24.40 0.41
CA ILE A 197 -8.35 -25.26 0.73
C ILE A 197 -8.00 -25.18 2.23
N SER A 198 -8.10 -23.99 2.84
CA SER A 198 -7.79 -23.81 4.27
C SER A 198 -8.73 -24.59 5.20
N HIS A 199 -9.98 -24.79 4.78
CA HIS A 199 -10.94 -25.65 5.53
C HIS A 199 -10.72 -27.13 5.25
N ASP A 200 -10.43 -27.50 4.01
CA ASP A 200 -10.28 -28.89 3.58
C ASP A 200 -9.03 -29.57 4.17
N VAL A 201 -8.03 -28.80 4.59
CA VAL A 201 -6.83 -29.34 5.23
C VAL A 201 -7.14 -30.16 6.48
N THR A 202 -8.21 -29.82 7.20
CA THR A 202 -8.66 -30.55 8.39
C THR A 202 -9.27 -31.91 8.05
N THR A 203 -9.62 -32.14 6.79
CA THR A 203 -10.22 -33.38 6.28
C THR A 203 -9.25 -34.25 5.47
N GLY A 204 -7.93 -33.93 5.53
CA GLY A 204 -6.88 -34.74 4.91
C GLY A 204 -6.32 -34.23 3.59
N HIS A 205 -6.74 -33.05 3.10
CA HIS A 205 -6.28 -32.47 1.83
C HIS A 205 -4.96 -31.66 1.97
N TRP A 206 -3.98 -32.23 2.66
CA TRP A 206 -2.68 -31.59 2.93
C TRP A 206 -1.85 -31.33 1.68
N GLU A 207 -1.99 -32.16 0.65
CA GLU A 207 -1.22 -32.01 -0.58
C GLU A 207 -1.58 -30.73 -1.32
N GLU A 208 -2.86 -30.40 -1.41
CA GLU A 208 -3.34 -29.18 -2.06
C GLU A 208 -2.83 -27.95 -1.33
N TRP A 209 -2.91 -27.96 -0.01
CA TRP A 209 -2.35 -26.89 0.83
C TRP A 209 -0.84 -26.75 0.63
N GLY A 210 -0.10 -27.86 0.66
CA GLY A 210 1.35 -27.87 0.43
C GLY A 210 1.75 -27.38 -0.97
N ARG A 211 0.92 -27.64 -2.00
CA ARG A 211 1.11 -27.10 -3.36
C ARG A 211 0.92 -25.58 -3.38
N LEU A 212 -0.07 -25.07 -2.66
CA LEU A 212 -0.35 -23.65 -2.54
C LEU A 212 0.78 -22.92 -1.78
N ASP A 213 1.19 -23.43 -0.63
CA ASP A 213 2.30 -22.85 0.15
C ASP A 213 3.60 -22.83 -0.66
N ARG A 214 3.87 -23.91 -1.40
CA ARG A 214 5.01 -23.94 -2.31
C ARG A 214 4.92 -22.89 -3.41
N TRP A 215 3.73 -22.61 -3.94
CA TRP A 215 3.55 -21.59 -4.95
C TRP A 215 3.87 -20.20 -4.38
N TYR A 216 3.32 -19.84 -3.20
CA TYR A 216 3.64 -18.58 -2.53
C TYR A 216 5.12 -18.46 -2.17
N SER A 217 5.72 -19.53 -1.65
CA SER A 217 7.15 -19.57 -1.33
C SER A 217 8.04 -19.32 -2.55
N LYS A 218 7.64 -19.82 -3.73
CA LYS A 218 8.35 -19.52 -4.99
C LYS A 218 8.25 -18.05 -5.38
N GLN A 219 7.12 -17.38 -5.16
CA GLN A 219 7.03 -15.94 -5.42
C GLN A 219 7.93 -15.17 -4.45
N PHE A 220 7.95 -15.55 -3.19
CA PHE A 220 8.87 -14.95 -2.22
C PHE A 220 10.35 -15.20 -2.54
N SER A 221 10.69 -16.40 -3.01
CA SER A 221 12.05 -16.70 -3.53
C SER A 221 12.44 -15.77 -4.68
N TYR A 222 11.53 -15.52 -5.62
CA TYR A 222 11.74 -14.56 -6.69
C TYR A 222 12.10 -13.16 -6.15
N PHE A 223 11.37 -12.69 -5.15
CA PHE A 223 11.65 -11.41 -4.50
C PHE A 223 13.04 -11.39 -3.85
N LEU A 224 13.41 -12.44 -3.12
CA LEU A 224 14.73 -12.54 -2.49
C LEU A 224 15.87 -12.55 -3.53
N ASP A 225 15.69 -13.25 -4.64
CA ASP A 225 16.66 -13.27 -5.73
C ASP A 225 16.81 -11.88 -6.37
N LYS A 226 15.71 -11.16 -6.57
CA LYS A 226 15.76 -9.77 -7.04
C LYS A 226 16.51 -8.88 -6.05
N MET A 227 16.17 -8.93 -4.76
CA MET A 227 16.86 -8.15 -3.72
C MET A 227 18.36 -8.44 -3.65
N LYS A 228 18.75 -9.72 -3.74
CA LYS A 228 20.16 -10.14 -3.74
C LYS A 228 20.95 -9.59 -4.93
N ASN A 229 20.31 -9.49 -6.08
CA ASN A 229 20.96 -9.03 -7.34
C ASN A 229 20.83 -7.52 -7.56
N THR A 230 20.14 -6.81 -6.68
CA THR A 230 20.00 -5.36 -6.66
C THR A 230 21.27 -4.74 -6.05
N LYS A 231 21.87 -3.77 -6.78
CA LYS A 231 23.07 -3.04 -6.35
C LYS A 231 22.70 -1.66 -5.84
#